data_c4acb582a30233654e9414442bf498a1
#
_entry.id   c4acb582a30233654e9414442bf498a1
#
_cell.length_a   1.000
_cell.length_b   1.000
_cell.length_c   1.000
_cell.angle_alpha   90.00
_cell.angle_beta   90.00
_cell.angle_gamma   90.00
#
_symmetry.space_group_name_H-M   'P 1'
#
loop_
_entity.id
_entity.type
_entity.pdbx_description
1 polymer ?
#
loop_
_entity_poly.entity_id
_entity_poly.type
_entity_poly.pdbx_seq_one_letter_code
_entity_poly.pdbx_strand_id
1 'polypeptide(L)'
;MEVKKMYGIIYLATNQINKKVYVGQTITTLNRRRSGHYAAARNNRDKLIFHKAIRKYGEDNFTWEIIAEAKDQIELDTLEKKYIQQYNSQDRNFGYNMTSGGDAYSE
;
A
#
# COMPACT_ATOMS: atom_id res chain seq x y z
N MET A 1 -2.75 6.49 32.19
CA MET A 1 -3.43 6.21 30.90
C MET A 1 -2.54 5.35 30.03
N GLU A 2 -3.06 4.22 29.60
CA GLU A 2 -2.29 3.35 28.73
C GLU A 2 -2.30 3.87 27.30
N VAL A 3 -1.13 3.90 26.68
CA VAL A 3 -1.01 4.19 25.25
C VAL A 3 -1.15 2.85 24.52
N LYS A 4 -2.23 2.71 23.76
CA LYS A 4 -2.45 1.50 22.98
C LYS A 4 -1.45 1.48 21.82
N LYS A 5 -0.54 0.52 21.87
CA LYS A 5 0.47 0.37 20.83
C LYS A 5 -0.07 -0.51 19.71
N MET A 6 -0.24 0.04 18.50
CA MET A 6 -0.62 -0.75 17.36
C MET A 6 0.58 -1.55 16.84
N TYR A 7 0.29 -2.71 16.25
CA TYR A 7 1.31 -3.55 15.63
C TYR A 7 1.66 -3.06 14.23
N GLY A 8 0.63 -2.75 13.45
CA GLY A 8 0.81 -2.36 12.06
C GLY A 8 -0.37 -1.59 11.52
N ILE A 9 -0.24 -1.13 10.29
CA ILE A 9 -1.27 -0.33 9.62
C ILE A 9 -1.52 -0.86 8.20
N ILE A 10 -2.74 -0.62 7.72
CA ILE A 10 -3.08 -0.73 6.31
C ILE A 10 -3.13 0.68 5.76
N TYR A 11 -2.49 0.91 4.63
CA TYR A 11 -2.50 2.21 3.98
C TYR A 11 -3.06 2.11 2.57
N LEU A 12 -3.56 3.24 2.09
CA LEU A 12 -4.08 3.39 0.75
C LEU A 12 -3.30 4.50 0.06
N ALA A 13 -2.71 4.18 -1.08
CA ALA A 13 -2.10 5.17 -1.96
C ALA A 13 -3.02 5.37 -3.15
N THR A 14 -3.33 6.61 -3.50
CA THR A 14 -4.24 6.92 -4.59
C THR A 14 -3.54 7.78 -5.62
N ASN A 15 -3.57 7.35 -6.88
CA ASN A 15 -3.12 8.15 -8.00
C ASN A 15 -4.20 9.18 -8.33
N GLN A 16 -3.89 10.46 -8.14
CA GLN A 16 -4.86 11.53 -8.32
C GLN A 16 -5.22 11.76 -9.79
N ILE A 17 -4.40 11.27 -10.71
CA ILE A 17 -4.65 11.44 -12.15
C ILE A 17 -5.73 10.48 -12.65
N ASN A 18 -5.63 9.20 -12.30
CA ASN A 18 -6.54 8.16 -12.81
C ASN A 18 -7.39 7.49 -11.73
N LYS A 19 -7.20 7.87 -10.45
CA LYS A 19 -7.93 7.36 -9.28
C LYS A 19 -7.68 5.90 -8.96
N LYS A 20 -6.71 5.26 -9.57
CA LYS A 20 -6.32 3.89 -9.20
C LYS A 20 -5.60 3.89 -7.86
N VAL A 21 -5.75 2.79 -7.14
CA VAL A 21 -5.26 2.69 -5.76
C VAL A 21 -4.32 1.51 -5.57
N TYR A 22 -3.50 1.63 -4.53
CA TYR A 22 -2.67 0.54 -4.03
C TYR A 22 -2.92 0.39 -2.54
N VAL A 23 -3.25 -0.83 -2.12
CA VAL A 23 -3.43 -1.18 -0.71
C VAL A 23 -2.18 -1.88 -0.23
N GLY A 24 -1.62 -1.43 0.89
CA GLY A 24 -0.43 -2.08 1.44
C GLY A 24 -0.47 -2.17 2.95
N GLN A 25 0.47 -2.94 3.50
CA GLN A 25 0.64 -3.05 4.93
C GLN A 25 2.05 -2.69 5.33
N THR A 26 2.22 -2.21 6.55
CA THR A 26 3.54 -2.01 7.13
C THR A 26 3.47 -2.10 8.66
N ILE A 27 4.56 -2.55 9.27
CA ILE A 27 4.74 -2.52 10.72
C ILE A 27 5.59 -1.33 11.15
N THR A 28 5.96 -0.47 10.21
CA THR A 28 6.67 0.77 10.47
C THR A 28 5.71 1.95 10.32
N THR A 29 6.22 3.15 10.10
CA THR A 29 5.37 4.31 9.88
C THR A 29 4.97 4.44 8.41
N LEU A 30 3.86 5.14 8.16
CA LEU A 30 3.43 5.44 6.79
C LEU A 30 4.52 6.21 6.04
N ASN A 31 5.16 7.19 6.69
CA ASN A 31 6.22 7.97 6.05
C ASN A 31 7.40 7.12 5.62
N ARG A 32 7.82 6.17 6.45
CA ARG A 32 8.93 5.27 6.11
C ARG A 32 8.57 4.38 4.94
N ARG A 33 7.35 3.84 4.94
CA ARG A 33 6.90 2.95 3.89
C ARG A 33 6.75 3.69 2.56
N ARG A 34 6.17 4.89 2.61
CA ARG A 34 6.06 5.75 1.42
C ARG A 34 7.44 6.07 0.84
N SER A 35 8.38 6.47 1.68
CA SER A 35 9.76 6.74 1.23
C SER A 35 10.40 5.52 0.59
N GLY A 36 10.14 4.33 1.13
CA GLY A 36 10.62 3.08 0.56
C GLY A 36 10.06 2.82 -0.83
N HIS A 37 8.76 3.07 -1.02
CA HIS A 37 8.13 2.92 -2.34
C HIS A 37 8.71 3.92 -3.35
N TYR A 38 8.92 5.16 -2.93
CA TYR A 38 9.48 6.17 -3.83
C TYR A 38 10.93 5.83 -4.21
N ALA A 39 11.73 5.38 -3.23
CA ALA A 39 13.10 4.95 -3.51
C ALA A 39 13.13 3.78 -4.51
N ALA A 40 12.25 2.79 -4.31
CA ALA A 40 12.14 1.65 -5.22
C ALA A 40 11.67 2.11 -6.62
N ALA A 41 10.72 3.05 -6.67
CA ALA A 41 10.20 3.55 -7.94
C ALA A 41 11.27 4.28 -8.76
N ARG A 42 12.23 4.93 -8.09
CA ARG A 42 13.35 5.60 -8.79
C ARG A 42 14.31 4.62 -9.42
N ASN A 43 14.24 3.35 -9.04
CA ASN A 43 15.05 2.29 -9.62
C ASN A 43 14.33 1.74 -10.86
N ASN A 44 14.86 2.00 -12.05
CA ASN A 44 14.26 1.59 -13.32
C ASN A 44 14.17 0.07 -13.48
N ARG A 45 14.85 -0.70 -12.64
CA ARG A 45 14.82 -2.17 -12.69
C ARG A 45 13.67 -2.74 -11.87
N ASP A 46 13.05 -1.93 -11.02
CA ASP A 46 11.91 -2.36 -10.20
C ASP A 46 10.70 -2.61 -11.10
N LYS A 47 10.12 -3.82 -11.00
CA LYS A 47 9.06 -4.26 -11.89
C LYS A 47 7.67 -4.23 -11.27
N LEU A 48 7.53 -3.80 -10.01
CA LEU A 48 6.21 -3.68 -9.40
C LEU A 48 5.35 -2.68 -10.17
N ILE A 49 4.12 -3.08 -10.46
CA ILE A 49 3.18 -2.25 -11.23
C ILE A 49 2.97 -0.90 -10.54
N PHE A 50 2.84 -0.91 -9.22
CA PHE A 50 2.67 0.31 -8.44
C PHE A 50 3.87 1.25 -8.61
N HIS A 51 5.09 0.72 -8.56
CA HIS A 51 6.29 1.54 -8.72
C HIS A 51 6.43 2.09 -10.13
N LYS A 52 6.02 1.33 -11.13
CA LYS A 52 5.96 1.83 -12.51
C LYS A 52 4.98 2.99 -12.65
N ALA A 53 3.85 2.91 -11.96
CA ALA A 53 2.87 4.00 -11.95
C ALA A 53 3.44 5.25 -11.29
N ILE A 54 4.16 5.09 -10.17
CA ILE A 54 4.80 6.22 -9.50
C ILE A 54 5.80 6.91 -10.44
N ARG A 55 6.61 6.14 -11.18
CA ARG A 55 7.53 6.71 -12.16
C ARG A 55 6.81 7.46 -13.27
N LYS A 56 5.72 6.87 -13.77
CA LYS A 56 4.97 7.43 -14.91
C LYS A 56 4.23 8.71 -14.54
N TYR A 57 3.57 8.71 -13.41
CA TYR A 57 2.66 9.81 -13.02
C TYR A 57 3.30 10.83 -12.10
N GLY A 58 4.40 10.47 -11.45
CA GLY A 58 5.13 11.35 -10.53
C GLY A 58 4.70 11.18 -9.07
N GLU A 59 5.67 11.27 -8.17
CA GLU A 59 5.45 11.10 -6.73
C GLU A 59 4.41 12.08 -6.19
N ASP A 60 4.39 13.31 -6.70
CA ASP A 60 3.51 14.37 -6.21
C ASP A 60 2.04 14.13 -6.56
N ASN A 61 1.75 13.20 -7.46
CA ASN A 61 0.38 12.88 -7.86
C ASN A 61 -0.24 11.76 -7.05
N PHE A 62 0.45 11.26 -6.04
CA PHE A 62 -0.07 10.20 -5.16
C PHE A 62 -0.37 10.76 -3.78
N THR A 63 -1.53 10.42 -3.24
CA THR A 63 -1.89 10.70 -1.85
C THR A 63 -1.82 9.40 -1.06
N TRP A 64 -1.56 9.51 0.24
CA TRP A 64 -1.34 8.39 1.13
C TRP A 64 -2.15 8.57 2.40
N GLU A 65 -2.84 7.53 2.83
CA GLU A 65 -3.62 7.59 4.06
C GLU A 65 -3.61 6.25 4.78
N ILE A 66 -3.73 6.30 6.10
CA ILE A 66 -3.91 5.12 6.92
C ILE A 66 -5.40 4.81 6.95
N ILE A 67 -5.78 3.60 6.56
CA ILE A 67 -7.19 3.19 6.51
C ILE A 67 -7.56 2.16 7.56
N ALA A 68 -6.57 1.54 8.20
CA ALA A 68 -6.84 0.60 9.30
C ALA A 68 -5.59 0.39 10.14
N GLU A 69 -5.80 -0.05 11.38
CA GLU A 69 -4.75 -0.42 12.32
C GLU A 69 -4.96 -1.86 12.75
N ALA A 70 -3.88 -2.59 12.96
CA ALA A 70 -3.92 -3.99 13.36
C ALA A 70 -3.11 -4.22 14.64
N LYS A 71 -3.58 -5.14 15.47
CA LYS A 71 -2.93 -5.48 16.74
C LYS A 71 -1.87 -6.57 16.62
N ASP A 72 -1.89 -7.34 15.53
CA ASP A 72 -0.94 -8.43 15.28
C ASP A 72 -0.85 -8.72 13.78
N GLN A 73 0.05 -9.63 13.40
CA GLN A 73 0.28 -9.94 12.00
C GLN A 73 -0.93 -10.64 11.35
N ILE A 74 -1.63 -11.48 12.12
CA ILE A 74 -2.81 -12.19 11.59
C ILE A 74 -3.90 -11.18 11.22
N GLU A 75 -4.16 -10.22 12.08
CA GLU A 75 -5.15 -9.17 11.80
C GLU A 75 -4.70 -8.30 10.64
N LEU A 76 -3.40 -7.96 10.59
CA LEU A 76 -2.84 -7.14 9.53
C LEU A 76 -3.05 -7.80 8.16
N ASP A 77 -2.71 -9.09 8.05
CA ASP A 77 -2.89 -9.84 6.81
C ASP A 77 -4.36 -9.94 6.41
N THR A 78 -5.25 -10.18 7.39
CA THR A 78 -6.69 -10.28 7.17
C THR A 78 -7.26 -8.96 6.65
N LEU A 79 -6.84 -7.85 7.25
CA LEU A 79 -7.29 -6.52 6.83
C LEU A 79 -6.77 -6.16 5.44
N GLU A 80 -5.53 -6.50 5.12
CA GLU A 80 -5.00 -6.23 3.78
C GLU A 80 -5.82 -6.94 2.71
N LYS A 81 -6.10 -8.22 2.90
CA LYS A 81 -6.95 -8.99 1.96
C LYS A 81 -8.32 -8.34 1.81
N LYS A 82 -8.93 -7.95 2.93
CA LYS A 82 -10.24 -7.33 2.95
C LYS A 82 -10.26 -6.06 2.10
N TYR A 83 -9.29 -5.19 2.29
CA TYR A 83 -9.27 -3.91 1.59
C TYR A 83 -8.88 -4.04 0.12
N ILE A 84 -8.00 -4.98 -0.23
CA ILE A 84 -7.70 -5.28 -1.62
C ILE A 84 -8.98 -5.70 -2.35
N GLN A 85 -9.81 -6.55 -1.73
CA GLN A 85 -11.10 -6.95 -2.29
C GLN A 85 -12.07 -5.77 -2.36
N GLN A 86 -12.17 -5.02 -1.28
CA GLN A 86 -13.11 -3.90 -1.20
C GLN A 86 -12.84 -2.84 -2.26
N TYR A 87 -11.57 -2.52 -2.51
CA TYR A 87 -11.17 -1.56 -3.54
C TYR A 87 -11.01 -2.19 -4.91
N ASN A 88 -11.11 -3.52 -5.00
CA ASN A 88 -10.87 -4.26 -6.24
C ASN A 88 -9.52 -3.90 -6.87
N SER A 89 -8.52 -3.72 -6.02
CA SER A 89 -7.23 -3.14 -6.46
C SER A 89 -6.32 -4.12 -7.20
N GLN A 90 -6.68 -5.41 -7.26
CA GLN A 90 -6.00 -6.36 -8.14
C GLN A 90 -6.42 -6.22 -9.59
N ASP A 91 -7.57 -5.63 -9.86
CA ASP A 91 -8.02 -5.35 -11.22
C ASP A 91 -7.28 -4.11 -11.74
N ARG A 92 -6.64 -4.23 -12.89
CA ARG A 92 -5.86 -3.12 -13.49
C ARG A 92 -6.69 -1.89 -13.80
N ASN A 93 -8.01 -2.03 -13.90
CA ASN A 93 -8.90 -0.88 -14.09
C ASN A 93 -9.05 -0.05 -12.81
N PHE A 94 -8.77 -0.62 -11.64
CA PHE A 94 -9.02 0.02 -10.35
C PHE A 94 -7.78 0.18 -9.47
N GLY A 95 -6.74 -0.61 -9.70
CA GLY A 95 -5.60 -0.57 -8.81
C GLY A 95 -4.33 -1.25 -9.29
N TYR A 96 -3.36 -1.28 -8.39
CA TYR A 96 -2.00 -1.70 -8.67
C TYR A 96 -1.55 -2.93 -7.88
N ASN A 97 -2.44 -3.56 -7.11
CA ASN A 97 -2.06 -4.74 -6.34
C ASN A 97 -1.87 -5.95 -7.25
N MET A 98 -0.76 -6.65 -7.06
CA MET A 98 -0.41 -7.81 -7.90
C MET A 98 -0.89 -9.11 -7.27
N THR A 99 -1.14 -9.12 -5.95
CA THR A 99 -1.59 -10.31 -5.21
C THR A 99 -2.86 -9.98 -4.43
N SER A 100 -3.49 -11.03 -3.87
CA SER A 100 -4.68 -10.86 -3.03
C SER A 100 -4.37 -10.32 -1.64
N GLY A 101 -3.08 -10.18 -1.30
CA GLY A 101 -2.66 -9.72 0.02
C GLY A 101 -2.60 -10.80 1.07
N GLY A 102 -2.31 -10.39 2.30
CA GLY A 102 -2.25 -11.29 3.44
C GLY A 102 -0.96 -12.07 3.56
N ASP A 103 0.03 -11.74 2.74
CA ASP A 103 1.37 -12.33 2.78
C ASP A 103 2.38 -11.17 2.90
N ALA A 104 3.13 -11.17 4.00
CA ALA A 104 4.09 -10.10 4.28
C ALA A 104 5.15 -9.93 3.18
N TYR A 105 5.35 -10.93 2.35
CA TYR A 105 6.36 -10.93 1.28
C TYR A 105 5.77 -10.69 -0.11
N SER A 106 4.47 -10.50 -0.21
CA SER A 106 3.79 -10.42 -1.50
C SER A 106 4.05 -9.11 -2.25
N GLU A 107 4.36 -8.09 -1.51
CA GLU A 107 4.57 -6.75 -2.04
C GLU A 107 5.83 -6.13 -1.41
#